data_b1fb5ef3eaf1e0c5ab725198d8865e6f
#
_entry.id   b1fb5ef3eaf1e0c5ab725198d8865e6f
#
_cell.length_a   1.000
_cell.length_b   1.000
_cell.length_c   1.000
_cell.angle_alpha   90.00
_cell.angle_beta   90.00
_cell.angle_gamma   90.00
#
_symmetry.space_group_name_H-M   'P 1'
#
loop_
_entity.id
_entity.type
_entity.pdbx_description
1 polymer ?
#
loop_
_entity_poly.entity_id
_entity_poly.type
_entity_poly.pdbx_seq_one_letter_code
_entity_poly.pdbx_strand_id
1 'polypeptide(L)'
;MTRRPDIHRDGRRTAGRGGARRRTPVALRATTVAVSALLIGAGAGAGTAGAQSLDPGSLVPSVAPGSLLGVPSLSVAALTQLGAPIPLTSVLGSVAAAGSGDFPRPGSSQSPSGPVSTRDGSITQTTVRHIAPLFPGSLNPVDRRAEVWTVTSASMQRTVRVEVYRAPDGVDAPNVYFLDGVGSESPSGWSTGMGWGDPALRDRAVNVIASTGAPASMWSDWQADDPVLGPNMWETFLIDELPPLLEQGLSGSAAPLAHNGSWGVMGLSMGASAAVHLANTNPGIFDAVAGISGAYSTMDELGYQYARLTVAARNGDATNMWGPRGSQAWRDHDTVADPSGLAGKTVYLSAATGRVGSAELGHFGSNEMILVDGHVLEKGSYESTRKLESALAGVAGVDLRMNYMPTGIHNWPVFVTQMLPGMDHILSGLAPAVPSLRPASGGVDPGSAGSAGSLGSTGSAGSLGG
;
A
#
# COMPACT_ATOMS: atom_id res chain seq x y z
N MET A 1 44.75 -47.39 17.04
CA MET A 1 45.43 -47.72 18.29
C MET A 1 45.03 -46.69 19.31
N THR A 2 44.26 -47.18 20.18
CA THR A 2 44.13 -47.31 21.64
C THR A 2 43.38 -46.17 22.28
N ARG A 3 42.18 -46.45 22.59
CA ARG A 3 41.49 -46.84 23.85
C ARG A 3 41.07 -45.71 24.80
N ARG A 4 39.76 -45.65 25.04
CA ARG A 4 39.08 -45.13 26.25
C ARG A 4 39.60 -45.76 27.56
N PRO A 5 39.30 -45.24 28.74
CA PRO A 5 38.13 -45.76 29.42
C PRO A 5 37.27 -44.78 30.22
N ASP A 6 36.02 -45.23 30.46
CA ASP A 6 35.01 -44.78 31.41
C ASP A 6 35.45 -44.92 32.88
N ILE A 7 34.85 -44.16 33.81
CA ILE A 7 34.50 -44.59 35.18
C ILE A 7 33.27 -43.86 35.71
N HIS A 8 32.31 -44.65 36.18
CA HIS A 8 31.14 -44.41 37.00
C HIS A 8 31.40 -43.98 38.43
N ARG A 9 30.41 -43.27 39.07
CA ARG A 9 29.71 -43.58 40.37
C ARG A 9 29.07 -42.30 40.91
N ASP A 10 27.76 -42.23 41.03
CA ASP A 10 26.82 -42.71 42.05
C ASP A 10 26.96 -42.03 43.45
N GLY A 11 25.90 -41.38 43.95
CA GLY A 11 25.83 -40.83 45.32
C GLY A 11 24.51 -40.08 45.61
N ARG A 12 23.64 -40.77 46.28
CA ARG A 12 22.24 -40.48 46.70
C ARG A 12 22.07 -39.38 47.77
N ARG A 13 20.89 -38.75 47.70
CA ARG A 13 19.94 -38.30 48.78
C ARG A 13 20.32 -37.19 49.73
N THR A 14 19.44 -36.16 49.81
CA THR A 14 18.48 -36.03 50.93
C THR A 14 17.44 -34.93 50.64
N ALA A 15 16.24 -35.12 51.16
CA ALA A 15 15.07 -34.29 51.03
C ALA A 15 15.10 -33.10 51.99
N GLY A 16 14.55 -31.91 51.54
CA GLY A 16 14.22 -30.79 52.39
C GLY A 16 12.91 -30.15 51.96
N ARG A 17 11.85 -30.34 52.73
CA ARG A 17 10.53 -29.71 52.58
C ARG A 17 10.64 -28.23 52.96
N GLY A 18 10.05 -27.33 52.14
CA GLY A 18 9.90 -25.93 52.47
C GLY A 18 8.84 -25.23 51.64
N GLY A 19 7.72 -24.97 52.27
CA GLY A 19 6.45 -24.40 51.90
C GLY A 19 6.36 -23.39 50.75
N ALA A 20 5.53 -23.74 49.76
CA ALA A 20 5.04 -22.87 48.73
C ALA A 20 3.96 -21.95 49.29
N ARG A 21 4.25 -20.65 49.44
CA ARG A 21 3.21 -19.62 49.56
C ARG A 21 2.76 -19.21 48.15
N ARG A 22 1.54 -19.66 47.77
CA ARG A 22 0.82 -19.17 46.61
C ARG A 22 0.53 -17.68 46.79
N ARG A 23 1.06 -16.83 45.88
CA ARG A 23 0.58 -15.49 45.70
C ARG A 23 -0.32 -15.55 44.43
N THR A 24 -1.61 -15.37 44.64
CA THR A 24 -2.65 -15.13 43.63
C THR A 24 -2.44 -13.78 42.95
N PRO A 25 -2.51 -13.68 41.62
CA PRO A 25 -2.60 -12.39 40.95
C PRO A 25 -4.07 -11.95 40.94
N VAL A 26 -4.40 -11.00 41.77
CA VAL A 26 -5.67 -10.24 41.70
C VAL A 26 -5.28 -8.85 41.22
N ALA A 27 -5.51 -8.54 39.96
CA ALA A 27 -5.68 -7.21 39.41
C ALA A 27 -5.72 -7.14 37.87
N LEU A 28 -6.40 -8.06 37.17
CA LEU A 28 -6.59 -7.88 35.71
C LEU A 28 -8.02 -8.24 35.22
N ARG A 29 -9.02 -8.18 36.09
CA ARG A 29 -10.41 -8.49 35.69
C ARG A 29 -11.38 -7.31 35.73
N ALA A 30 -10.99 -6.15 36.19
CA ALA A 30 -11.91 -5.03 36.38
C ALA A 30 -12.04 -4.08 35.17
N THR A 31 -11.06 -4.07 34.24
CA THR A 31 -11.04 -3.11 33.14
C THR A 31 -11.74 -3.61 31.88
N THR A 32 -11.85 -4.94 31.70
CA THR A 32 -12.48 -5.52 30.50
C THR A 32 -14.02 -5.49 30.55
N VAL A 33 -14.60 -5.43 31.72
CA VAL A 33 -16.07 -5.45 31.90
C VAL A 33 -16.71 -4.09 31.65
N ALA A 34 -15.99 -2.98 31.88
CA ALA A 34 -16.53 -1.64 31.70
C ALA A 34 -16.69 -1.21 30.23
N VAL A 35 -15.82 -1.71 29.34
CA VAL A 35 -15.90 -1.38 27.90
C VAL A 35 -16.95 -2.21 27.19
N SER A 36 -17.16 -3.48 27.61
CA SER A 36 -18.21 -4.34 27.06
C SER A 36 -19.62 -3.91 27.43
N ALA A 37 -19.82 -3.30 28.60
CA ALA A 37 -21.12 -2.80 29.04
C ALA A 37 -21.60 -1.56 28.27
N LEU A 38 -20.67 -0.76 27.72
CA LEU A 38 -21.00 0.43 26.93
C LEU A 38 -21.47 0.10 25.52
N LEU A 39 -21.06 -1.07 24.98
CA LEU A 39 -21.40 -1.51 23.62
C LEU A 39 -22.71 -2.32 23.54
N ILE A 40 -23.19 -2.86 24.65
CA ILE A 40 -24.42 -3.71 24.68
C ILE A 40 -25.67 -2.86 24.95
N GLY A 41 -25.55 -1.61 25.41
CA GLY A 41 -26.68 -0.74 25.76
C GLY A 41 -27.37 -0.02 24.59
N ALA A 42 -26.83 -0.09 23.35
CA ALA A 42 -27.33 0.71 22.22
C ALA A 42 -28.27 -0.05 21.26
N GLY A 43 -28.75 -1.23 21.60
CA GLY A 43 -29.48 -2.13 20.71
C GLY A 43 -31.02 -2.16 20.84
N ALA A 44 -31.69 -1.22 21.55
CA ALA A 44 -33.15 -1.20 21.58
C ALA A 44 -33.69 0.21 21.82
N GLY A 45 -34.25 0.84 20.77
CA GLY A 45 -35.08 2.01 20.93
C GLY A 45 -35.07 2.99 19.74
N ALA A 46 -35.85 2.71 18.70
CA ALA A 46 -36.25 3.73 17.72
C ALA A 46 -37.18 4.73 18.39
N GLY A 47 -36.69 5.94 18.65
CA GLY A 47 -37.52 7.05 19.15
C GLY A 47 -36.98 8.36 18.58
N THR A 48 -37.83 9.08 17.86
CA THR A 48 -37.61 10.41 17.32
C THR A 48 -37.19 11.38 18.42
N ALA A 49 -35.99 11.94 18.37
CA ALA A 49 -35.52 12.96 19.29
C ALA A 49 -35.36 14.31 18.57
N GLY A 50 -36.15 15.27 19.01
CA GLY A 50 -36.01 16.66 18.62
C GLY A 50 -34.77 17.30 19.19
N ALA A 51 -34.31 18.38 18.54
CA ALA A 51 -33.13 19.13 18.90
C ALA A 51 -33.24 19.68 20.35
N GLN A 52 -32.35 19.25 21.22
CA GLN A 52 -32.14 19.84 22.53
C GLN A 52 -30.75 20.41 22.62
N SER A 53 -30.67 21.64 23.14
CA SER A 53 -29.42 22.33 23.42
C SER A 53 -28.60 21.58 24.50
N LEU A 54 -27.34 21.31 24.18
CA LEU A 54 -26.42 20.55 25.02
C LEU A 54 -25.90 21.41 26.17
N ASP A 55 -26.07 20.92 27.40
CA ASP A 55 -25.43 21.41 28.60
C ASP A 55 -23.93 21.00 28.57
N PRO A 56 -22.98 21.90 28.88
CA PRO A 56 -21.54 21.61 28.78
C PRO A 56 -20.99 20.51 29.69
N GLY A 57 -21.84 19.89 30.52
CA GLY A 57 -21.44 18.88 31.49
C GLY A 57 -21.77 17.42 31.15
N SER A 58 -22.48 17.11 30.05
CA SER A 58 -22.84 15.73 29.76
C SER A 58 -22.25 15.26 28.43
N LEU A 59 -21.23 14.45 28.49
CA LEU A 59 -20.65 13.72 27.36
C LEU A 59 -21.51 12.46 27.10
N VAL A 60 -22.56 12.58 26.31
CA VAL A 60 -23.27 11.42 25.78
C VAL A 60 -22.86 11.24 24.32
N PRO A 61 -22.22 10.11 23.93
CA PRO A 61 -21.84 9.89 22.55
C PRO A 61 -23.09 9.73 21.67
N SER A 62 -23.22 10.55 20.64
CA SER A 62 -24.24 10.37 19.61
C SER A 62 -23.77 9.31 18.61
N VAL A 63 -24.63 8.34 18.31
CA VAL A 63 -24.36 7.32 17.29
C VAL A 63 -24.79 7.89 15.94
N ALA A 64 -23.83 8.18 15.06
CA ALA A 64 -24.11 8.47 13.66
C ALA A 64 -24.14 7.14 12.87
N PRO A 65 -25.18 6.89 12.05
CA PRO A 65 -25.17 5.72 11.17
C PRO A 65 -24.11 5.95 10.09
N GLY A 66 -23.13 5.07 10.03
CA GLY A 66 -22.16 5.05 8.93
C GLY A 66 -20.69 5.22 9.27
N SER A 67 -20.28 5.17 10.54
CA SER A 67 -18.85 5.14 10.86
C SER A 67 -18.24 3.79 10.45
N LEU A 68 -17.04 3.83 9.87
CA LEU A 68 -16.28 2.65 9.44
C LEU A 68 -16.12 1.60 10.53
N LEU A 69 -16.24 2.02 11.76
CA LEU A 69 -15.95 1.21 12.94
C LEU A 69 -17.22 0.84 13.73
N GLY A 70 -18.42 1.24 13.30
CA GLY A 70 -19.65 0.99 14.07
C GLY A 70 -19.59 1.51 15.50
N VAL A 71 -18.59 2.32 15.85
CA VAL A 71 -18.47 2.99 17.13
C VAL A 71 -19.26 4.30 17.12
N PRO A 72 -19.81 4.73 18.27
CA PRO A 72 -20.43 6.03 18.38
C PRO A 72 -19.47 7.11 17.87
N SER A 73 -19.94 8.01 17.02
CA SER A 73 -19.14 9.14 16.58
C SER A 73 -18.73 9.96 17.81
N LEU A 74 -17.48 9.89 18.17
CA LEU A 74 -16.89 10.76 19.17
C LEU A 74 -16.65 12.11 18.48
N SER A 75 -17.11 13.20 19.08
CA SER A 75 -16.78 14.52 18.55
C SER A 75 -15.27 14.72 18.55
N VAL A 76 -14.75 15.49 17.60
CA VAL A 76 -13.30 15.84 17.55
C VAL A 76 -12.84 16.41 18.88
N ALA A 77 -13.71 17.14 19.59
CA ALA A 77 -13.43 17.64 20.93
C ALA A 77 -13.26 16.51 21.96
N ALA A 78 -14.05 15.43 21.86
CA ALA A 78 -13.91 14.27 22.74
C ALA A 78 -12.62 13.49 22.44
N LEU A 79 -12.23 13.35 21.18
CA LEU A 79 -10.95 12.71 20.81
C LEU A 79 -9.73 13.51 21.29
N THR A 80 -9.81 14.84 21.31
CA THR A 80 -8.74 15.69 21.86
C THR A 80 -8.69 15.68 23.38
N GLN A 81 -9.82 15.42 24.05
CA GLN A 81 -9.88 15.35 25.53
C GLN A 81 -9.56 13.96 26.08
N LEU A 82 -9.75 12.91 25.30
CA LEU A 82 -9.41 11.54 25.68
C LEU A 82 -7.89 11.30 25.57
N GLY A 83 -7.10 12.07 26.29
CA GLY A 83 -5.68 11.81 26.50
C GLY A 83 -5.36 10.46 27.18
N ALA A 84 -6.38 9.64 27.42
CA ALA A 84 -6.25 8.27 27.90
C ALA A 84 -6.02 7.34 26.70
N PRO A 85 -5.08 6.38 26.76
CA PRO A 85 -4.87 5.39 25.73
C PRO A 85 -6.10 4.48 25.66
N ILE A 86 -7.00 4.72 24.70
CA ILE A 86 -7.95 3.70 24.29
C ILE A 86 -7.10 2.63 23.62
N PRO A 87 -7.13 1.36 24.08
CA PRO A 87 -6.40 0.32 23.40
C PRO A 87 -6.97 0.19 21.98
N LEU A 88 -6.20 0.61 20.99
CA LEU A 88 -6.60 0.56 19.57
C LEU A 88 -7.03 -0.85 19.17
N THR A 89 -6.36 -1.86 19.72
CA THR A 89 -6.70 -3.26 19.59
C THR A 89 -8.12 -3.60 20.06
N SER A 90 -8.63 -2.92 21.10
CA SER A 90 -10.00 -3.13 21.57
C SER A 90 -11.03 -2.50 20.65
N VAL A 91 -10.74 -1.34 20.07
CA VAL A 91 -11.61 -0.68 19.10
C VAL A 91 -11.65 -1.49 17.81
N LEU A 92 -10.50 -1.84 17.25
CA LEU A 92 -10.40 -2.65 16.04
C LEU A 92 -10.95 -4.07 16.24
N GLY A 93 -10.74 -4.67 17.41
CA GLY A 93 -11.30 -5.97 17.78
C GLY A 93 -12.82 -5.96 17.92
N SER A 94 -13.40 -4.88 18.43
CA SER A 94 -14.86 -4.72 18.56
C SER A 94 -15.54 -4.57 17.20
N VAL A 95 -14.88 -3.87 16.27
CA VAL A 95 -15.33 -3.75 14.88
C VAL A 95 -15.24 -5.08 14.16
N ALA A 96 -14.17 -5.84 14.39
CA ALA A 96 -13.99 -7.18 13.87
C ALA A 96 -15.07 -8.16 14.35
N ALA A 97 -15.52 -8.02 15.61
CA ALA A 97 -16.57 -8.84 16.20
C ALA A 97 -17.98 -8.46 15.74
N ALA A 98 -18.20 -7.22 15.28
CA ALA A 98 -19.49 -6.74 14.79
C ALA A 98 -19.90 -7.34 13.44
N GLY A 99 -19.03 -8.14 12.82
CA GLY A 99 -19.32 -8.79 11.54
C GLY A 99 -19.16 -7.87 10.33
N SER A 100 -19.15 -8.46 9.16
CA SER A 100 -19.01 -7.80 7.85
C SER A 100 -20.25 -7.02 7.40
N GLY A 101 -20.90 -6.29 8.30
CA GLY A 101 -21.90 -5.30 7.91
C GLY A 101 -21.22 -4.16 7.16
N ASP A 102 -21.94 -3.57 6.21
CA ASP A 102 -21.49 -2.48 5.36
C ASP A 102 -20.62 -1.47 6.11
N PHE A 103 -19.30 -1.61 5.93
CA PHE A 103 -18.37 -0.60 6.41
C PHE A 103 -18.49 0.62 5.51
N PRO A 104 -18.83 1.79 6.04
CA PRO A 104 -18.78 3.02 5.26
C PRO A 104 -17.31 3.26 4.87
N ARG A 105 -17.13 3.56 3.61
CA ARG A 105 -15.83 3.72 2.97
C ARG A 105 -15.05 4.86 3.57
N PRO A 106 -13.76 4.69 3.93
CA PRO A 106 -12.94 5.82 4.31
C PRO A 106 -12.78 6.74 3.12
N GLY A 107 -13.36 7.96 3.23
CA GLY A 107 -12.97 9.15 2.48
C GLY A 107 -12.90 9.13 0.96
N SER A 108 -13.09 8.01 0.27
CA SER A 108 -13.24 7.99 -1.17
C SER A 108 -14.73 8.09 -1.51
N SER A 109 -15.12 9.18 -2.13
CA SER A 109 -16.45 9.42 -2.69
C SER A 109 -16.78 8.50 -3.88
N GLN A 110 -16.01 7.44 -4.11
CA GLN A 110 -16.15 6.59 -5.27
C GLN A 110 -16.88 5.30 -4.91
N SER A 111 -17.90 5.01 -5.70
CA SER A 111 -18.64 3.75 -5.69
C SER A 111 -17.67 2.56 -5.80
N PRO A 112 -18.00 1.36 -5.28
CA PRO A 112 -17.18 0.19 -5.56
C PRO A 112 -17.03 0.13 -7.07
N SER A 113 -15.80 0.07 -7.55
CA SER A 113 -15.55 -0.50 -8.85
C SER A 113 -16.34 -1.81 -8.87
N GLY A 114 -17.08 -2.07 -9.96
CA GLY A 114 -17.83 -3.32 -10.12
C GLY A 114 -16.93 -4.52 -9.84
N PRO A 115 -17.48 -5.73 -9.78
CA PRO A 115 -16.71 -6.94 -9.51
C PRO A 115 -15.48 -6.94 -10.41
N VAL A 116 -14.32 -7.14 -9.83
CA VAL A 116 -13.07 -7.27 -10.59
C VAL A 116 -13.24 -8.48 -11.51
N SER A 117 -12.78 -8.36 -12.75
CA SER A 117 -12.97 -9.37 -13.76
C SER A 117 -12.55 -10.76 -13.29
N THR A 118 -13.36 -11.75 -13.59
CA THR A 118 -13.00 -13.16 -13.46
C THR A 118 -11.81 -13.50 -14.38
N ARG A 119 -11.13 -14.61 -14.14
CA ARG A 119 -10.05 -15.09 -14.99
C ARG A 119 -10.53 -15.31 -16.42
N ASP A 120 -9.78 -14.77 -17.39
CA ASP A 120 -9.91 -15.08 -18.80
C ASP A 120 -8.83 -16.11 -19.17
N GLY A 121 -9.20 -17.37 -19.26
CA GLY A 121 -8.28 -18.47 -19.60
C GLY A 121 -7.59 -18.36 -20.98
N SER A 122 -8.02 -17.43 -21.82
CA SER A 122 -7.34 -17.15 -23.09
C SER A 122 -6.06 -16.32 -22.89
N ILE A 123 -5.91 -15.67 -21.73
CA ILE A 123 -4.71 -14.89 -21.38
C ILE A 123 -3.67 -15.86 -20.82
N THR A 124 -2.72 -16.25 -21.65
CA THR A 124 -1.63 -17.17 -21.30
C THR A 124 -0.26 -16.49 -21.26
N GLN A 125 -0.20 -15.22 -21.65
CA GLN A 125 1.04 -14.44 -21.70
C GLN A 125 0.81 -13.03 -21.19
N THR A 126 1.82 -12.51 -20.51
CA THR A 126 1.87 -11.10 -20.08
C THR A 126 2.35 -10.26 -21.25
N THR A 127 1.49 -9.36 -21.73
CA THR A 127 1.77 -8.52 -22.90
C THR A 127 1.16 -7.13 -22.76
N VAL A 128 1.81 -6.13 -23.37
CA VAL A 128 1.20 -4.81 -23.55
C VAL A 128 0.23 -4.87 -24.72
N ARG A 129 -1.03 -4.58 -24.48
CA ARG A 129 -2.10 -4.58 -25.49
C ARG A 129 -2.31 -3.22 -26.13
N HIS A 130 -2.12 -2.16 -25.34
CA HIS A 130 -2.38 -0.80 -25.79
C HIS A 130 -1.60 0.21 -24.92
N ILE A 131 -1.15 1.30 -25.54
CA ILE A 131 -0.54 2.44 -24.86
C ILE A 131 -1.29 3.69 -25.31
N ALA A 132 -1.64 4.53 -24.35
CA ALA A 132 -2.28 5.81 -24.60
C ALA A 132 -1.62 6.90 -23.72
N PRO A 133 -1.70 8.18 -24.12
CA PRO A 133 -1.32 9.26 -23.23
C PRO A 133 -2.17 9.24 -21.95
N LEU A 134 -1.53 9.42 -20.79
CA LEU A 134 -2.25 9.58 -19.51
C LEU A 134 -3.07 10.88 -19.47
N PHE A 135 -2.54 11.94 -20.08
CA PHE A 135 -3.18 13.25 -20.20
C PHE A 135 -3.47 13.61 -21.66
N PRO A 136 -4.51 13.01 -22.26
CA PRO A 136 -4.82 13.26 -23.68
C PRO A 136 -5.17 14.74 -23.92
N GLY A 137 -4.54 15.32 -24.93
CA GLY A 137 -4.76 16.71 -25.30
C GLY A 137 -3.95 17.74 -24.49
N SER A 138 -3.13 17.33 -23.53
CA SER A 138 -2.22 18.25 -22.85
C SER A 138 -1.15 18.76 -23.81
N LEU A 139 -0.94 20.07 -23.80
CA LEU A 139 0.14 20.74 -24.53
C LEU A 139 1.45 20.82 -23.73
N ASN A 140 1.40 20.44 -22.46
CA ASN A 140 2.58 20.44 -21.60
C ASN A 140 3.54 19.31 -22.04
N PRO A 141 4.80 19.62 -22.41
CA PRO A 141 5.76 18.59 -22.83
C PRO A 141 6.02 17.51 -21.77
N VAL A 142 5.91 17.86 -20.48
CA VAL A 142 6.10 16.94 -19.37
C VAL A 142 4.99 15.88 -19.33
N ASP A 143 3.75 16.29 -19.62
CA ASP A 143 2.60 15.38 -19.63
C ASP A 143 2.67 14.37 -20.79
N ARG A 144 3.42 14.67 -21.85
CA ARG A 144 3.65 13.74 -22.98
C ARG A 144 4.51 12.54 -22.60
N ARG A 145 5.25 12.62 -21.49
CA ARG A 145 6.02 11.50 -20.94
C ARG A 145 5.19 10.57 -20.09
N ALA A 146 3.91 10.88 -19.85
CA ALA A 146 3.00 10.10 -19.05
C ALA A 146 2.09 9.26 -19.93
N GLU A 147 2.14 7.94 -19.73
CA GLU A 147 1.44 6.94 -20.52
C GLU A 147 0.57 6.06 -19.63
N VAL A 148 -0.49 5.51 -20.20
CA VAL A 148 -1.27 4.41 -19.63
C VAL A 148 -1.07 3.18 -20.51
N TRP A 149 -0.53 2.15 -19.93
CA TRP A 149 -0.37 0.84 -20.58
C TRP A 149 -1.51 -0.07 -20.16
N THR A 150 -2.15 -0.70 -21.14
CA THR A 150 -3.10 -1.79 -20.92
C THR A 150 -2.33 -3.09 -21.07
N VAL A 151 -2.16 -3.82 -19.98
CA VAL A 151 -1.31 -5.01 -19.89
C VAL A 151 -2.16 -6.22 -19.54
N THR A 152 -2.00 -7.35 -20.25
CA THR A 152 -2.53 -8.64 -19.80
C THR A 152 -1.55 -9.25 -18.80
N SER A 153 -2.05 -9.74 -17.68
CA SER A 153 -1.27 -10.53 -16.71
C SER A 153 -1.59 -12.00 -16.89
N ALA A 154 -0.57 -12.81 -17.11
CA ALA A 154 -0.71 -14.26 -17.26
C ALA A 154 -1.08 -14.94 -15.94
N SER A 155 -0.50 -14.49 -14.81
CA SER A 155 -0.78 -15.05 -13.49
C SER A 155 -2.18 -14.73 -13.00
N MET A 156 -2.69 -13.52 -13.26
CA MET A 156 -4.04 -13.12 -12.91
C MET A 156 -5.08 -13.48 -13.98
N GLN A 157 -4.66 -13.78 -15.22
CA GLN A 157 -5.53 -14.01 -16.37
C GLN A 157 -6.54 -12.87 -16.57
N ARG A 158 -6.09 -11.65 -16.41
CA ARG A 158 -6.91 -10.45 -16.61
C ARG A 158 -6.08 -9.29 -17.16
N THR A 159 -6.77 -8.25 -17.58
CA THR A 159 -6.13 -7.00 -17.99
C THR A 159 -5.96 -6.07 -16.79
N VAL A 160 -4.79 -5.49 -16.67
CA VAL A 160 -4.45 -4.46 -15.69
C VAL A 160 -3.99 -3.18 -16.40
N ARG A 161 -4.10 -2.05 -15.72
CA ARG A 161 -3.61 -0.77 -16.22
C ARG A 161 -2.38 -0.37 -15.44
N VAL A 162 -1.37 0.10 -16.15
CA VAL A 162 -0.11 0.57 -15.59
C VAL A 162 0.12 1.98 -16.09
N GLU A 163 0.23 2.92 -15.19
CA GLU A 163 0.58 4.30 -15.47
C GLU A 163 2.09 4.43 -15.42
N VAL A 164 2.67 4.96 -16.49
CA VAL A 164 4.13 5.07 -16.65
C VAL A 164 4.50 6.51 -16.89
N TYR A 165 5.33 7.04 -16.02
CA TYR A 165 5.99 8.32 -16.22
C TYR A 165 7.45 8.07 -16.61
N ARG A 166 7.80 8.41 -17.85
CA ARG A 166 9.16 8.28 -18.34
C ARG A 166 10.03 9.39 -17.79
N ALA A 167 11.27 9.05 -17.46
CA ALA A 167 12.31 10.04 -17.21
C ALA A 167 12.47 11.02 -18.40
N PRO A 168 13.09 12.17 -18.22
CA PRO A 168 13.45 13.05 -19.31
C PRO A 168 14.23 12.34 -20.41
N ASP A 169 14.05 12.78 -21.66
CA ASP A 169 14.77 12.21 -22.80
C ASP A 169 16.30 12.34 -22.64
N GLY A 170 17.01 11.35 -23.16
CA GLY A 170 18.48 11.35 -23.20
C GLY A 170 19.16 10.91 -21.90
N VAL A 171 18.42 10.38 -20.94
CA VAL A 171 19.00 9.79 -19.72
C VAL A 171 18.48 8.37 -19.49
N ASP A 172 19.34 7.49 -19.00
CA ASP A 172 18.96 6.22 -18.40
C ASP A 172 18.80 6.45 -16.89
N ALA A 173 17.59 6.26 -16.37
CA ALA A 173 17.20 6.64 -15.03
C ALA A 173 16.80 5.45 -14.18
N PRO A 174 16.81 5.54 -12.84
CA PRO A 174 16.24 4.50 -12.00
C PRO A 174 14.74 4.37 -12.20
N ASN A 175 14.21 3.19 -11.93
CA ASN A 175 12.80 2.89 -11.92
C ASN A 175 12.26 2.92 -10.49
N VAL A 176 11.06 3.48 -10.28
CA VAL A 176 10.39 3.49 -8.97
C VAL A 176 8.93 3.09 -9.12
N TYR A 177 8.54 2.02 -8.44
CA TYR A 177 7.13 1.69 -8.28
C TYR A 177 6.44 2.62 -7.29
N PHE A 178 5.22 3.06 -7.64
CA PHE A 178 4.32 3.76 -6.75
C PHE A 178 3.09 2.89 -6.49
N LEU A 179 2.90 2.48 -5.24
CA LEU A 179 1.81 1.61 -4.82
C LEU A 179 0.75 2.41 -4.06
N ASP A 180 -0.45 2.39 -4.59
CA ASP A 180 -1.61 3.07 -4.00
C ASP A 180 -2.10 2.36 -2.71
N GLY A 181 -2.88 3.10 -1.92
CA GLY A 181 -3.61 2.57 -0.79
C GLY A 181 -4.80 1.69 -1.20
N VAL A 182 -5.75 1.51 -0.28
CA VAL A 182 -6.88 0.58 -0.40
C VAL A 182 -7.75 0.78 -1.64
N GLY A 183 -7.82 1.97 -2.20
CA GLY A 183 -8.58 2.28 -3.41
C GLY A 183 -7.96 1.66 -4.64
N SER A 184 -6.71 1.97 -4.88
CA SER A 184 -5.93 1.56 -6.06
C SER A 184 -6.73 1.56 -7.36
N GLU A 185 -7.49 2.64 -7.58
CA GLU A 185 -8.36 2.80 -8.74
C GLU A 185 -7.57 3.38 -9.92
N SER A 186 -8.17 3.45 -11.09
CA SER A 186 -7.59 4.11 -12.27
C SER A 186 -8.38 5.38 -12.59
N PRO A 187 -7.72 6.54 -12.74
CA PRO A 187 -6.28 6.72 -12.57
C PRO A 187 -5.82 6.58 -11.12
N SER A 188 -4.53 6.28 -10.96
CA SER A 188 -3.88 6.19 -9.65
C SER A 188 -4.09 7.48 -8.83
N GLY A 189 -4.22 7.34 -7.51
CA GLY A 189 -4.24 8.46 -6.60
C GLY A 189 -2.98 9.34 -6.70
N TRP A 190 -1.86 8.73 -7.01
CA TRP A 190 -0.61 9.44 -7.30
C TRP A 190 -0.68 10.30 -8.56
N SER A 191 -1.51 9.92 -9.55
CA SER A 191 -1.67 10.63 -10.83
C SER A 191 -2.69 11.76 -10.79
N THR A 192 -3.65 11.75 -9.87
CA THR A 192 -4.79 12.67 -9.84
C THR A 192 -4.50 14.03 -9.19
N GLY A 193 -3.30 14.56 -9.36
CA GLY A 193 -2.98 15.96 -9.02
C GLY A 193 -2.33 16.16 -7.66
N MET A 194 -2.29 15.11 -6.83
CA MET A 194 -1.65 15.20 -5.51
C MET A 194 -0.20 14.66 -5.52
N GLY A 195 0.19 13.88 -6.53
CA GLY A 195 1.54 13.37 -6.71
C GLY A 195 2.19 13.85 -8.00
N TRP A 196 1.75 13.33 -9.15
CA TRP A 196 2.27 13.74 -10.47
C TRP A 196 2.04 15.20 -10.80
N GLY A 197 1.04 15.84 -10.18
CA GLY A 197 0.80 17.27 -10.32
C GLY A 197 1.93 18.14 -9.82
N ASP A 198 2.81 17.61 -8.95
CA ASP A 198 3.92 18.38 -8.39
C ASP A 198 5.09 18.47 -9.40
N PRO A 199 5.44 19.70 -9.87
CA PRO A 199 6.58 19.89 -10.75
C PRO A 199 7.88 19.35 -10.18
N ALA A 200 8.04 19.39 -8.85
CA ALA A 200 9.24 18.90 -8.18
C ALA A 200 9.43 17.38 -8.33
N LEU A 201 8.37 16.61 -8.57
CA LEU A 201 8.47 15.20 -8.93
C LEU A 201 8.70 15.03 -10.44
N ARG A 202 7.94 15.75 -11.25
CA ARG A 202 7.96 15.60 -12.72
C ARG A 202 9.27 15.96 -13.38
N ASP A 203 10.05 16.85 -12.76
CA ASP A 203 11.33 17.31 -13.31
C ASP A 203 12.51 16.41 -12.91
N ARG A 204 12.26 15.36 -12.13
CA ARG A 204 13.30 14.42 -11.71
C ARG A 204 13.63 13.43 -12.82
N ALA A 205 14.91 13.05 -12.85
CA ALA A 205 15.40 12.01 -13.76
C ALA A 205 15.11 10.61 -13.14
N VAL A 206 13.86 10.19 -13.20
CA VAL A 206 13.34 8.93 -12.67
C VAL A 206 12.19 8.44 -13.54
N ASN A 207 12.10 7.14 -13.78
CA ASN A 207 10.90 6.51 -14.32
C ASN A 207 10.00 6.14 -13.15
N VAL A 208 8.72 6.54 -13.19
CA VAL A 208 7.78 6.15 -12.16
C VAL A 208 6.67 5.30 -12.77
N ILE A 209 6.36 4.20 -12.10
CA ILE A 209 5.44 3.18 -12.56
C ILE A 209 4.38 2.95 -11.48
N ALA A 210 3.10 3.19 -11.80
CA ALA A 210 1.99 2.95 -10.89
C ALA A 210 0.99 1.95 -11.52
N SER A 211 0.97 0.74 -11.01
CA SER A 211 -0.08 -0.21 -11.37
C SER A 211 -1.40 0.17 -10.70
N THR A 212 -2.53 -0.06 -11.38
CA THR A 212 -3.86 0.29 -10.88
C THR A 212 -4.83 -0.88 -11.01
N GLY A 213 -5.96 -0.82 -10.33
CA GLY A 213 -6.94 -1.90 -10.32
C GLY A 213 -6.60 -3.02 -9.34
N ALA A 214 -5.98 -2.64 -8.22
CA ALA A 214 -5.61 -3.52 -7.10
C ALA A 214 -6.39 -3.17 -5.82
N PRO A 215 -7.72 -2.95 -5.86
CA PRO A 215 -8.45 -2.51 -4.67
C PRO A 215 -8.33 -3.56 -3.56
N ALA A 216 -7.93 -3.11 -2.37
CA ALA A 216 -7.80 -3.94 -1.17
C ALA A 216 -6.95 -5.21 -1.32
N SER A 217 -6.10 -5.29 -2.33
CA SER A 217 -5.33 -6.48 -2.68
C SER A 217 -4.16 -6.77 -1.75
N MET A 218 -3.79 -5.83 -0.88
CA MET A 218 -2.51 -5.81 -0.14
C MET A 218 -1.29 -5.92 -1.07
N TRP A 219 -1.49 -5.74 -2.39
CA TRP A 219 -0.48 -5.90 -3.43
C TRP A 219 0.25 -7.24 -3.37
N SER A 220 -0.44 -8.30 -2.92
CA SER A 220 0.13 -9.63 -2.68
C SER A 220 -0.49 -10.68 -3.58
N ASP A 221 0.14 -11.86 -3.58
CA ASP A 221 -0.41 -13.05 -4.22
C ASP A 221 -1.39 -13.74 -3.27
N TRP A 222 -2.63 -13.92 -3.74
CA TRP A 222 -3.70 -14.53 -2.96
C TRP A 222 -3.75 -16.04 -3.18
N GLN A 223 -4.05 -16.79 -2.12
CA GLN A 223 -4.17 -18.25 -2.19
C GLN A 223 -5.39 -18.73 -2.99
N ALA A 224 -6.43 -17.90 -3.09
CA ALA A 224 -7.63 -18.19 -3.85
C ALA A 224 -8.19 -16.91 -4.49
N ASP A 225 -8.90 -17.09 -5.62
CA ASP A 225 -9.66 -16.01 -6.23
C ASP A 225 -10.80 -15.59 -5.29
N ASP A 226 -10.94 -14.29 -5.09
CA ASP A 226 -12.01 -13.75 -4.26
C ASP A 226 -13.26 -13.50 -5.12
N PRO A 227 -14.47 -13.84 -4.66
CA PRO A 227 -15.70 -13.63 -5.43
C PRO A 227 -15.97 -12.16 -5.79
N VAL A 228 -15.43 -11.21 -5.02
CA VAL A 228 -15.63 -9.77 -5.22
C VAL A 228 -14.40 -9.11 -5.82
N LEU A 229 -13.20 -9.43 -5.32
CA LEU A 229 -11.94 -8.79 -5.72
C LEU A 229 -11.23 -9.53 -6.85
N GLY A 230 -11.71 -10.70 -7.23
CA GLY A 230 -11.18 -11.52 -8.32
C GLY A 230 -9.80 -12.10 -8.04
N PRO A 231 -9.06 -12.48 -9.10
CA PRO A 231 -7.70 -13.00 -8.98
C PRO A 231 -6.71 -11.90 -8.63
N ASN A 232 -5.90 -12.14 -7.60
CA ASN A 232 -4.85 -11.25 -7.14
C ASN A 232 -3.53 -12.01 -7.08
N MET A 233 -2.62 -11.72 -8.02
CA MET A 233 -1.24 -12.22 -8.10
C MET A 233 -0.32 -11.01 -8.33
N TRP A 234 -0.42 -10.05 -7.39
CA TRP A 234 0.21 -8.76 -7.59
C TRP A 234 1.71 -8.78 -7.35
N GLU A 235 2.21 -9.61 -6.43
CA GLU A 235 3.66 -9.80 -6.25
C GLU A 235 4.28 -10.39 -7.49
N THR A 236 3.73 -11.51 -7.99
CA THR A 236 4.15 -12.13 -9.26
C THR A 236 4.11 -11.10 -10.39
N PHE A 237 3.03 -10.30 -10.49
CA PHE A 237 2.93 -9.29 -11.53
C PHE A 237 4.01 -8.22 -11.44
N LEU A 238 4.25 -7.67 -10.27
CA LEU A 238 5.21 -6.57 -10.06
C LEU A 238 6.68 -7.02 -10.13
N ILE A 239 6.97 -8.27 -9.77
CA ILE A 239 8.33 -8.79 -9.68
C ILE A 239 8.74 -9.54 -10.94
N ASP A 240 7.85 -10.38 -11.50
CA ASP A 240 8.21 -11.29 -12.58
C ASP A 240 7.63 -10.88 -13.93
N GLU A 241 6.41 -10.35 -13.96
CA GLU A 241 5.69 -10.12 -15.22
C GLU A 241 5.92 -8.72 -15.81
N LEU A 242 5.87 -7.68 -14.99
CA LEU A 242 5.93 -6.29 -15.46
C LEU A 242 7.35 -5.80 -15.79
N PRO A 243 8.42 -6.11 -15.03
CA PRO A 243 9.76 -5.60 -15.31
C PRO A 243 10.28 -5.94 -16.70
N PRO A 244 10.14 -7.18 -17.24
CA PRO A 244 10.58 -7.48 -18.60
C PRO A 244 9.89 -6.63 -19.67
N LEU A 245 8.61 -6.26 -19.47
CA LEU A 245 7.89 -5.40 -20.39
C LEU A 245 8.43 -3.96 -20.39
N LEU A 246 8.79 -3.47 -19.21
CA LEU A 246 9.32 -2.12 -19.02
C LEU A 246 10.74 -2.00 -19.59
N GLU A 247 11.55 -3.03 -19.40
CA GLU A 247 13.00 -3.00 -19.70
C GLU A 247 13.33 -3.37 -21.15
N GLN A 248 12.65 -4.34 -21.72
CA GLN A 248 12.99 -4.87 -23.04
C GLN A 248 12.19 -4.21 -24.16
N GLY A 249 11.04 -3.59 -23.85
CA GLY A 249 10.09 -3.19 -24.85
C GLY A 249 9.55 -4.41 -25.60
N LEU A 250 8.27 -4.46 -25.86
CA LEU A 250 7.74 -5.54 -26.68
C LEU A 250 7.68 -5.14 -28.15
N SER A 251 8.01 -6.09 -29.00
CA SER A 251 7.92 -5.92 -30.45
C SER A 251 6.57 -5.35 -30.86
N GLY A 252 6.57 -4.08 -31.23
CA GLY A 252 5.49 -3.45 -31.97
C GLY A 252 4.78 -2.26 -31.34
N SER A 253 4.90 -1.94 -30.04
CA SER A 253 4.08 -0.88 -29.48
C SER A 253 4.67 -0.04 -28.34
N ALA A 254 5.62 -0.53 -27.58
CA ALA A 254 6.22 0.24 -26.50
C ALA A 254 7.72 0.34 -26.68
N ALA A 255 8.26 1.55 -26.70
CA ALA A 255 9.68 1.73 -26.48
C ALA A 255 10.00 1.31 -25.03
N PRO A 256 11.10 0.55 -24.81
CA PRO A 256 11.54 0.24 -23.46
C PRO A 256 11.77 1.53 -22.68
N LEU A 257 11.68 1.45 -21.35
CA LEU A 257 12.11 2.56 -20.51
C LEU A 257 13.64 2.74 -20.67
N ALA A 258 14.06 3.97 -20.73
CA ALA A 258 15.47 4.31 -20.59
C ALA A 258 15.82 4.19 -19.11
N HIS A 259 16.43 3.05 -18.70
CA HIS A 259 16.68 2.71 -17.29
C HIS A 259 18.15 2.32 -17.07
N ASN A 260 18.64 2.55 -15.86
CA ASN A 260 20.00 2.27 -15.43
C ASN A 260 20.13 0.97 -14.60
N GLY A 261 19.06 0.20 -14.47
CA GLY A 261 19.02 -1.07 -13.73
C GLY A 261 18.76 -0.95 -12.23
N SER A 262 18.69 0.26 -11.68
CA SER A 262 18.38 0.47 -10.25
C SER A 262 16.90 0.64 -10.02
N TRP A 263 16.37 -0.02 -8.98
CA TRP A 263 14.95 -0.04 -8.65
C TRP A 263 14.65 0.43 -7.23
N GLY A 264 13.62 1.24 -7.11
CA GLY A 264 13.01 1.62 -5.85
C GLY A 264 11.52 1.31 -5.81
N VAL A 265 10.94 1.33 -4.63
CA VAL A 265 9.50 1.21 -4.44
C VAL A 265 9.01 2.17 -3.37
N MET A 266 7.91 2.86 -3.65
CA MET A 266 7.25 3.76 -2.72
C MET A 266 5.78 3.39 -2.62
N GLY A 267 5.22 3.46 -1.42
CA GLY A 267 3.80 3.22 -1.24
C GLY A 267 3.20 4.04 -0.11
N LEU A 268 1.88 4.18 -0.14
CA LEU A 268 1.10 4.79 0.93
C LEU A 268 0.07 3.80 1.49
N SER A 269 -0.22 3.86 2.79
CA SER A 269 -1.25 3.04 3.41
C SER A 269 -1.04 1.54 3.13
N MET A 270 -2.02 0.86 2.52
CA MET A 270 -1.89 -0.51 2.02
C MET A 270 -0.64 -0.68 1.14
N GLY A 271 -0.40 0.26 0.23
CA GLY A 271 0.77 0.23 -0.63
C GLY A 271 2.09 0.42 0.10
N ALA A 272 2.10 1.12 1.25
CA ALA A 272 3.30 1.24 2.08
C ALA A 272 3.69 -0.09 2.72
N SER A 273 2.70 -0.82 3.23
CA SER A 273 2.91 -2.18 3.77
C SER A 273 3.51 -3.09 2.71
N ALA A 274 2.94 -3.06 1.52
CA ALA A 274 3.41 -3.85 0.38
C ALA A 274 4.79 -3.41 -0.13
N ALA A 275 5.04 -2.11 -0.25
CA ALA A 275 6.34 -1.61 -0.72
C ALA A 275 7.49 -2.10 0.16
N VAL A 276 7.32 -2.00 1.48
CA VAL A 276 8.34 -2.45 2.43
C VAL A 276 8.47 -3.97 2.42
N HIS A 277 7.36 -4.71 2.31
CA HIS A 277 7.38 -6.16 2.16
C HIS A 277 8.11 -6.59 0.89
N LEU A 278 7.77 -6.03 -0.27
CA LEU A 278 8.42 -6.35 -1.54
C LEU A 278 9.92 -6.09 -1.52
N ALA A 279 10.35 -4.95 -0.95
CA ALA A 279 11.77 -4.64 -0.81
C ALA A 279 12.49 -5.59 0.14
N ASN A 280 11.81 -6.06 1.18
CA ASN A 280 12.34 -7.02 2.14
C ASN A 280 12.48 -8.43 1.56
N THR A 281 11.47 -8.89 0.83
CA THR A 281 11.42 -10.26 0.28
C THR A 281 12.16 -10.40 -1.04
N ASN A 282 12.42 -9.28 -1.76
CA ASN A 282 13.14 -9.25 -3.02
C ASN A 282 14.41 -8.37 -2.93
N PRO A 283 15.37 -8.73 -2.06
CA PRO A 283 16.54 -7.89 -1.78
C PRO A 283 17.47 -7.68 -2.98
N GLY A 284 17.40 -8.53 -4.00
CA GLY A 284 18.19 -8.40 -5.24
C GLY A 284 17.57 -7.48 -6.28
N ILE A 285 16.32 -7.01 -6.07
CA ILE A 285 15.63 -6.15 -7.04
C ILE A 285 15.65 -4.68 -6.57
N PHE A 286 15.20 -4.43 -5.33
CA PHE A 286 15.05 -3.08 -4.84
C PHE A 286 16.27 -2.62 -4.03
N ASP A 287 16.79 -1.46 -4.36
CA ASP A 287 17.88 -0.79 -3.63
C ASP A 287 17.34 0.15 -2.54
N ALA A 288 16.13 0.67 -2.74
CA ALA A 288 15.53 1.67 -1.86
C ALA A 288 14.02 1.51 -1.74
N VAL A 289 13.46 1.88 -0.58
CA VAL A 289 12.02 1.82 -0.30
C VAL A 289 11.54 3.00 0.52
N ALA A 290 10.31 3.47 0.21
CA ALA A 290 9.60 4.44 1.03
C ALA A 290 8.22 3.91 1.43
N GLY A 291 7.92 3.91 2.73
CA GLY A 291 6.63 3.55 3.30
C GLY A 291 5.98 4.74 4.01
N ILE A 292 4.83 5.18 3.53
CA ILE A 292 4.07 6.30 4.08
C ILE A 292 2.81 5.75 4.77
N SER A 293 2.73 5.86 6.08
CA SER A 293 1.56 5.47 6.89
C SER A 293 1.13 4.00 6.69
N GLY A 294 2.08 3.06 6.69
CA GLY A 294 1.83 1.63 6.51
C GLY A 294 1.60 0.84 7.80
N ALA A 295 1.20 -0.43 7.63
CA ALA A 295 1.17 -1.44 8.68
C ALA A 295 2.12 -2.59 8.31
N TYR A 296 3.16 -2.82 9.10
CA TYR A 296 4.30 -3.66 8.71
C TYR A 296 4.40 -4.98 9.46
N SER A 297 3.57 -5.19 10.50
CA SER A 297 3.34 -6.51 11.11
C SER A 297 1.99 -7.04 10.68
N THR A 298 1.89 -8.34 10.44
CA THR A 298 0.63 -9.03 10.13
C THR A 298 0.23 -10.01 11.23
N MET A 299 1.17 -10.34 12.12
CA MET A 299 0.96 -11.35 13.17
C MET A 299 0.49 -10.75 14.50
N ASP A 300 0.81 -9.51 14.79
CA ASP A 300 0.25 -8.83 15.96
C ASP A 300 -1.24 -8.47 15.74
N GLU A 301 -1.94 -8.15 16.82
CA GLU A 301 -3.39 -7.86 16.75
C GLU A 301 -3.68 -6.64 15.89
N LEU A 302 -2.88 -5.59 16.00
CA LEU A 302 -3.07 -4.36 15.25
C LEU A 302 -2.90 -4.59 13.74
N GLY A 303 -1.81 -5.22 13.35
CA GLY A 303 -1.50 -5.50 11.95
C GLY A 303 -2.46 -6.51 11.32
N TYR A 304 -2.83 -7.56 12.06
CA TYR A 304 -3.85 -8.49 11.61
C TYR A 304 -5.17 -7.78 11.31
N GLN A 305 -5.65 -6.94 12.22
CA GLN A 305 -6.90 -6.20 12.02
C GLN A 305 -6.76 -5.19 10.87
N TYR A 306 -5.61 -4.54 10.73
CA TYR A 306 -5.36 -3.62 9.63
C TYR A 306 -5.52 -4.32 8.28
N ALA A 307 -4.81 -5.44 8.04
CA ALA A 307 -4.89 -6.18 6.79
C ALA A 307 -6.32 -6.72 6.53
N ARG A 308 -6.94 -7.34 7.54
CA ARG A 308 -8.30 -7.87 7.45
C ARG A 308 -9.33 -6.79 7.12
N LEU A 309 -9.27 -5.63 7.80
CA LEU A 309 -10.20 -4.53 7.57
C LEU A 309 -9.96 -3.84 6.24
N THR A 310 -8.71 -3.77 5.78
CA THR A 310 -8.37 -3.28 4.44
C THR A 310 -9.07 -4.12 3.37
N VAL A 311 -9.01 -5.43 3.47
CA VAL A 311 -9.68 -6.36 2.53
C VAL A 311 -11.21 -6.24 2.65
N ALA A 312 -11.74 -6.25 3.87
CA ALA A 312 -13.17 -6.13 4.14
C ALA A 312 -13.75 -4.78 3.67
N ALA A 313 -12.97 -3.69 3.66
CA ALA A 313 -13.40 -2.38 3.18
C ALA A 313 -13.80 -2.36 1.70
N ARG A 314 -13.50 -3.40 0.97
CA ARG A 314 -13.91 -3.63 -0.43
C ARG A 314 -14.70 -4.94 -0.59
N ASN A 315 -15.31 -5.44 0.48
CA ASN A 315 -16.12 -6.66 0.53
C ASN A 315 -15.36 -7.94 0.16
N GLY A 316 -14.02 -7.96 0.28
CA GLY A 316 -13.20 -9.14 0.11
C GLY A 316 -13.06 -9.94 1.41
N ASP A 317 -12.57 -11.17 1.29
CA ASP A 317 -12.28 -12.06 2.41
C ASP A 317 -10.77 -12.29 2.54
N ALA A 318 -10.19 -11.83 3.65
CA ALA A 318 -8.77 -12.01 3.93
C ALA A 318 -8.35 -13.49 4.05
N THR A 319 -9.31 -14.42 4.22
CA THR A 319 -9.04 -15.85 4.19
C THR A 319 -8.68 -16.33 2.77
N ASN A 320 -9.27 -15.73 1.73
CA ASN A 320 -8.87 -15.98 0.33
C ASN A 320 -7.46 -15.45 0.05
N MET A 321 -7.06 -14.38 0.75
CA MET A 321 -5.75 -13.76 0.59
C MET A 321 -4.63 -14.66 1.14
N TRP A 322 -4.59 -14.85 2.46
CA TRP A 322 -3.47 -15.50 3.14
C TRP A 322 -3.90 -16.70 4.01
N GLY A 323 -5.12 -17.22 3.81
CA GLY A 323 -5.68 -18.28 4.59
C GLY A 323 -6.08 -17.84 6.00
N PRO A 324 -6.30 -18.80 6.92
CA PRO A 324 -6.69 -18.47 8.29
C PRO A 324 -5.56 -17.74 9.02
N ARG A 325 -5.94 -16.89 9.99
CA ARG A 325 -4.97 -16.17 10.83
C ARG A 325 -3.90 -17.09 11.38
N GLY A 326 -2.64 -16.69 11.22
CA GLY A 326 -1.48 -17.46 11.69
C GLY A 326 -1.06 -18.59 10.76
N SER A 327 -1.58 -18.66 9.52
CA SER A 327 -1.01 -19.47 8.46
C SER A 327 0.43 -19.04 8.12
N GLN A 328 1.12 -19.80 7.30
CA GLN A 328 2.47 -19.43 6.86
C GLN A 328 2.45 -18.13 6.08
N ALA A 329 1.48 -17.90 5.20
CA ALA A 329 1.39 -16.67 4.40
C ALA A 329 1.24 -15.42 5.28
N TRP A 330 0.49 -15.46 6.39
CA TRP A 330 0.47 -14.35 7.34
C TRP A 330 1.84 -14.06 7.96
N ARG A 331 2.64 -15.11 8.26
CA ARG A 331 4.00 -14.95 8.80
C ARG A 331 4.96 -14.40 7.76
N ASP A 332 4.86 -14.87 6.52
CA ASP A 332 5.73 -14.45 5.42
C ASP A 332 5.56 -12.97 5.11
N HIS A 333 4.37 -12.40 5.37
CA HIS A 333 4.08 -10.98 5.18
C HIS A 333 4.36 -10.11 6.42
N ASP A 334 4.94 -10.66 7.50
CA ASP A 334 5.29 -9.90 8.71
C ASP A 334 6.72 -9.35 8.63
N THR A 335 6.88 -8.19 8.01
CA THR A 335 8.20 -7.55 7.89
C THR A 335 8.79 -7.13 9.23
N VAL A 336 7.97 -6.87 10.25
CA VAL A 336 8.47 -6.54 11.60
C VAL A 336 9.14 -7.74 12.24
N ALA A 337 8.62 -8.95 11.98
CA ALA A 337 9.18 -10.18 12.52
C ALA A 337 10.53 -10.54 11.89
N ASP A 338 10.71 -10.28 10.60
CA ASP A 338 11.98 -10.50 9.87
C ASP A 338 12.22 -9.40 8.84
N PRO A 339 12.87 -8.29 9.23
CA PRO A 339 13.26 -7.22 8.32
C PRO A 339 14.62 -7.41 7.67
N SER A 340 15.21 -8.61 7.72
CA SER A 340 16.62 -8.87 7.33
C SER A 340 16.91 -8.58 5.86
N GLY A 341 15.92 -8.71 4.97
CA GLY A 341 16.09 -8.39 3.55
C GLY A 341 16.26 -6.89 3.26
N LEU A 342 16.00 -6.03 4.25
CA LEU A 342 16.27 -4.59 4.14
C LEU A 342 17.73 -4.21 4.47
N ALA A 343 18.58 -5.19 4.78
CA ALA A 343 19.99 -4.93 5.04
C ALA A 343 20.66 -4.22 3.85
N GLY A 344 21.43 -3.15 4.14
CA GLY A 344 22.13 -2.35 3.15
C GLY A 344 21.27 -1.45 2.27
N LYS A 345 19.95 -1.37 2.51
CA LYS A 345 19.03 -0.57 1.70
C LYS A 345 18.80 0.83 2.27
N THR A 346 18.41 1.74 1.38
CA THR A 346 17.91 3.07 1.75
C THR A 346 16.41 2.97 2.04
N VAL A 347 16.01 3.31 3.27
CA VAL A 347 14.64 3.14 3.78
C VAL A 347 14.11 4.46 4.29
N TYR A 348 12.97 4.90 3.77
CA TYR A 348 12.21 6.02 4.30
C TYR A 348 10.90 5.54 4.90
N LEU A 349 10.63 5.90 6.16
CA LEU A 349 9.37 5.59 6.80
C LEU A 349 8.76 6.86 7.39
N SER A 350 7.47 7.03 7.20
CA SER A 350 6.74 8.15 7.79
C SER A 350 5.36 7.76 8.27
N ALA A 351 4.91 8.46 9.31
CA ALA A 351 3.55 8.41 9.80
C ALA A 351 3.23 9.67 10.60
N ALA A 352 1.97 10.05 10.68
CA ALA A 352 1.51 11.10 11.58
C ALA A 352 0.94 10.51 12.87
N THR A 353 0.78 11.36 13.89
CA THR A 353 0.27 10.90 15.20
C THR A 353 -1.23 10.57 15.21
N GLY A 354 -1.95 10.79 14.12
CA GLY A 354 -3.41 10.70 14.07
C GLY A 354 -4.12 11.94 14.59
N ARG A 355 -3.42 12.90 15.21
CA ARG A 355 -4.04 14.13 15.73
C ARG A 355 -4.50 15.02 14.58
N VAL A 356 -5.78 15.41 14.62
CA VAL A 356 -6.32 16.36 13.66
C VAL A 356 -5.62 17.70 13.79
N GLY A 357 -5.12 18.23 12.68
CA GLY A 357 -4.47 19.54 12.60
C GLY A 357 -5.29 20.52 11.77
N SER A 358 -4.74 21.72 11.56
CA SER A 358 -5.38 22.77 10.76
C SER A 358 -5.51 22.38 9.29
N ALA A 359 -4.59 21.59 8.76
CA ALA A 359 -4.64 21.11 7.38
C ALA A 359 -5.85 20.21 7.15
N GLU A 360 -6.12 19.26 8.05
CA GLU A 360 -7.26 18.37 7.98
C GLU A 360 -8.58 19.12 8.15
N LEU A 361 -8.65 20.04 9.11
CA LEU A 361 -9.83 20.89 9.30
C LEU A 361 -10.09 21.79 8.09
N GLY A 362 -9.05 22.31 7.47
CA GLY A 362 -9.16 23.11 6.24
C GLY A 362 -9.63 22.29 5.05
N HIS A 363 -9.25 21.02 4.95
CA HIS A 363 -9.58 20.16 3.83
C HIS A 363 -10.95 19.47 3.99
N PHE A 364 -11.26 18.96 5.18
CA PHE A 364 -12.45 18.15 5.45
C PHE A 364 -13.55 18.90 6.23
N GLY A 365 -13.25 20.11 6.70
CA GLY A 365 -14.18 20.88 7.53
C GLY A 365 -14.54 20.11 8.82
N SER A 366 -15.85 20.07 9.11
CA SER A 366 -16.40 19.32 10.25
C SER A 366 -16.93 17.93 9.88
N ASN A 367 -16.40 17.28 8.85
CA ASN A 367 -16.76 15.90 8.53
C ASN A 367 -16.19 14.95 9.58
N GLU A 368 -16.91 14.79 10.68
CA GLU A 368 -16.48 14.02 11.85
C GLU A 368 -16.12 12.56 11.50
N MET A 369 -16.84 11.95 10.56
CA MET A 369 -16.59 10.56 10.16
C MET A 369 -15.19 10.41 9.54
N ILE A 370 -14.83 11.25 8.58
CA ILE A 370 -13.50 11.22 7.97
C ILE A 370 -12.40 11.50 8.99
N LEU A 371 -12.65 12.46 9.88
CA LEU A 371 -11.67 12.83 10.90
C LEU A 371 -11.44 11.72 11.92
N VAL A 372 -12.50 11.01 12.35
CA VAL A 372 -12.41 9.89 13.31
C VAL A 372 -11.74 8.68 12.67
N ASP A 373 -12.19 8.29 11.49
CA ASP A 373 -11.65 7.12 10.80
C ASP A 373 -10.17 7.34 10.46
N GLY A 374 -9.85 8.52 9.93
CA GLY A 374 -8.47 8.90 9.63
C GLY A 374 -7.59 8.96 10.87
N HIS A 375 -8.12 9.44 12.02
CA HIS A 375 -7.39 9.41 13.29
C HIS A 375 -7.02 7.99 13.72
N VAL A 376 -8.00 7.07 13.72
CA VAL A 376 -7.79 5.69 14.18
C VAL A 376 -6.80 4.96 13.29
N LEU A 377 -6.97 5.09 11.97
CA LEU A 377 -6.08 4.43 11.00
C LEU A 377 -4.66 4.97 11.11
N GLU A 378 -4.48 6.30 11.18
CA GLU A 378 -3.14 6.88 11.24
C GLU A 378 -2.43 6.58 12.56
N LYS A 379 -3.19 6.55 13.67
CA LYS A 379 -2.64 6.12 14.96
C LYS A 379 -2.11 4.68 14.88
N GLY A 380 -2.84 3.80 14.20
CA GLY A 380 -2.41 2.42 13.95
C GLY A 380 -1.13 2.35 13.10
N SER A 381 -1.10 3.11 12.02
CA SER A 381 0.07 3.22 11.14
C SER A 381 1.28 3.78 11.89
N TYR A 382 1.09 4.79 12.75
CA TYR A 382 2.14 5.35 13.59
C TYR A 382 2.77 4.30 14.53
N GLU A 383 1.94 3.53 15.23
CA GLU A 383 2.43 2.47 16.12
C GLU A 383 3.14 1.34 15.36
N SER A 384 2.61 0.97 14.19
CA SER A 384 3.25 -0.04 13.33
C SER A 384 4.59 0.44 12.77
N THR A 385 4.65 1.71 12.34
CA THR A 385 5.90 2.33 11.87
C THR A 385 6.97 2.33 12.95
N ARG A 386 6.62 2.63 14.19
CA ARG A 386 7.54 2.57 15.33
C ARG A 386 8.06 1.16 15.63
N LYS A 387 7.21 0.14 15.45
CA LYS A 387 7.64 -1.26 15.59
C LYS A 387 8.67 -1.63 14.55
N LEU A 388 8.43 -1.26 13.28
CA LEU A 388 9.39 -1.50 12.21
C LEU A 388 10.70 -0.73 12.42
N GLU A 389 10.64 0.55 12.82
CA GLU A 389 11.83 1.33 13.20
C GLU A 389 12.67 0.60 14.25
N SER A 390 12.01 0.07 15.29
CA SER A 390 12.68 -0.68 16.35
C SER A 390 13.30 -1.99 15.83
N ALA A 391 12.62 -2.69 14.93
CA ALA A 391 13.13 -3.92 14.32
C ALA A 391 14.34 -3.64 13.41
N LEU A 392 14.29 -2.55 12.64
CA LEU A 392 15.39 -2.13 11.75
C LEU A 392 16.65 -1.70 12.50
N ALA A 393 16.56 -1.32 13.77
CA ALA A 393 17.74 -0.98 14.57
C ALA A 393 18.74 -2.15 14.71
N GLY A 394 18.29 -3.40 14.49
CA GLY A 394 19.12 -4.60 14.48
C GLY A 394 19.63 -5.01 13.09
N VAL A 395 19.22 -4.34 12.01
CA VAL A 395 19.54 -4.70 10.64
C VAL A 395 20.74 -3.92 10.14
N ALA A 396 21.75 -4.62 9.64
CA ALA A 396 23.02 -4.02 9.25
C ALA A 396 22.90 -3.15 8.00
N GLY A 397 23.53 -1.97 8.02
CA GLY A 397 23.73 -1.15 6.84
C GLY A 397 22.47 -0.46 6.28
N VAL A 398 21.36 -0.47 7.01
CA VAL A 398 20.18 0.28 6.60
C VAL A 398 20.41 1.77 6.73
N ASP A 399 20.25 2.51 5.63
CA ASP A 399 20.18 3.98 5.66
C ASP A 399 18.72 4.39 5.92
N LEU A 400 18.37 4.49 7.22
CA LEU A 400 17.01 4.73 7.68
C LEU A 400 16.75 6.21 7.93
N ARG A 401 15.76 6.77 7.24
CA ARG A 401 15.21 8.09 7.54
C ARG A 401 13.77 7.97 8.02
N MET A 402 13.51 8.49 9.22
CA MET A 402 12.18 8.55 9.82
C MET A 402 11.59 9.95 9.74
N ASN A 403 10.29 10.05 9.49
CA ASN A 403 9.57 11.32 9.61
C ASN A 403 8.23 11.12 10.34
N TYR A 404 8.18 11.54 11.59
CA TYR A 404 6.96 11.53 12.40
C TYR A 404 6.33 12.92 12.43
N MET A 405 5.12 13.03 11.87
CA MET A 405 4.39 14.30 11.87
C MET A 405 3.61 14.46 13.19
N PRO A 406 3.70 15.62 13.86
CA PRO A 406 3.02 15.86 15.15
C PRO A 406 1.50 15.93 15.03
N THR A 407 0.99 16.22 13.83
CA THR A 407 -0.44 16.22 13.45
C THR A 407 -0.60 15.59 12.09
N GLY A 408 -1.80 15.10 11.81
CA GLY A 408 -2.17 14.46 10.56
C GLY A 408 -3.01 13.22 10.82
N ILE A 409 -3.96 12.96 9.93
CA ILE A 409 -4.79 11.76 9.92
C ILE A 409 -4.51 10.95 8.66
N HIS A 410 -4.98 9.71 8.60
CA HIS A 410 -4.76 8.78 7.49
C HIS A 410 -5.49 9.23 6.22
N ASN A 411 -4.92 10.22 5.53
CA ASN A 411 -5.52 10.78 4.33
C ASN A 411 -4.51 11.56 3.49
N TRP A 412 -4.92 11.97 2.30
CA TRP A 412 -4.10 12.63 1.29
C TRP A 412 -3.26 13.81 1.77
N PRO A 413 -3.72 14.75 2.63
CA PRO A 413 -2.87 15.80 3.17
C PRO A 413 -1.58 15.28 3.81
N VAL A 414 -1.63 14.17 4.54
CA VAL A 414 -0.44 13.51 5.10
C VAL A 414 0.41 12.89 3.99
N PHE A 415 -0.22 12.10 3.11
CA PHE A 415 0.52 11.32 2.09
C PHE A 415 1.31 12.23 1.14
N VAL A 416 0.69 13.30 0.67
CA VAL A 416 1.33 14.25 -0.26
C VAL A 416 2.52 14.96 0.38
N THR A 417 2.41 15.37 1.64
CA THR A 417 3.52 16.05 2.31
C THR A 417 4.74 15.14 2.53
N GLN A 418 4.54 13.82 2.50
CA GLN A 418 5.61 12.84 2.70
C GLN A 418 6.20 12.30 1.39
N MET A 419 5.52 12.50 0.26
CA MET A 419 5.93 11.98 -1.04
C MET A 419 7.31 12.51 -1.44
N LEU A 420 7.50 13.83 -1.49
CA LEU A 420 8.78 14.41 -1.91
C LEU A 420 9.94 14.11 -0.97
N PRO A 421 9.80 14.24 0.37
CA PRO A 421 10.86 13.82 1.29
C PRO A 421 11.22 12.33 1.17
N GLY A 422 10.21 11.47 0.93
CA GLY A 422 10.42 10.04 0.68
C GLY A 422 11.16 9.80 -0.63
N MET A 423 10.72 10.46 -1.70
CA MET A 423 11.38 10.37 -3.01
C MET A 423 12.83 10.87 -2.96
N ASP A 424 13.09 11.99 -2.29
CA ASP A 424 14.45 12.51 -2.11
C ASP A 424 15.36 11.49 -1.45
N HIS A 425 14.87 10.83 -0.40
CA HIS A 425 15.67 9.87 0.32
C HIS A 425 15.91 8.61 -0.50
N ILE A 426 14.87 8.01 -1.10
CA ILE A 426 15.08 6.79 -1.89
C ILE A 426 15.95 7.04 -3.12
N LEU A 427 15.82 8.19 -3.80
CA LEU A 427 16.69 8.54 -4.92
C LEU A 427 18.16 8.67 -4.53
N SER A 428 18.47 9.03 -3.27
CA SER A 428 19.85 9.06 -2.79
C SER A 428 20.49 7.66 -2.67
N GLY A 429 19.67 6.62 -2.54
CA GLY A 429 20.12 5.23 -2.48
C GLY A 429 20.06 4.50 -3.82
N LEU A 430 19.50 5.12 -4.87
CA LEU A 430 19.45 4.56 -6.21
C LEU A 430 20.64 5.03 -7.04
N ALA A 431 21.02 4.22 -8.04
CA ALA A 431 22.01 4.65 -9.01
C ALA A 431 21.53 5.94 -9.71
N PRO A 432 22.37 6.98 -9.79
CA PRO A 432 21.98 8.23 -10.42
C PRO A 432 21.71 8.04 -11.92
N ALA A 433 20.81 8.86 -12.48
CA ALA A 433 20.59 8.88 -13.92
C ALA A 433 21.86 9.24 -14.66
N VAL A 434 22.11 8.58 -15.78
CA VAL A 434 23.28 8.77 -16.62
C VAL A 434 22.86 9.14 -18.04
N PRO A 435 23.71 9.83 -18.85
CA PRO A 435 23.42 10.06 -20.25
C PRO A 435 23.13 8.76 -20.99
N SER A 436 22.00 8.68 -21.70
CA SER A 436 21.62 7.50 -22.46
C SER A 436 22.47 7.39 -23.72
N LEU A 437 22.99 6.20 -23.99
CA LEU A 437 23.63 5.86 -25.25
C LEU A 437 22.60 5.41 -26.32
N ARG A 438 21.32 5.33 -25.95
CA ARG A 438 20.23 4.97 -26.88
C ARG A 438 19.79 6.20 -27.67
N PRO A 439 19.40 6.07 -28.95
CA PRO A 439 18.75 7.16 -29.64
C PRO A 439 17.45 7.52 -28.90
N ALA A 440 17.15 8.82 -28.80
CA ALA A 440 15.94 9.30 -28.16
C ALA A 440 14.71 8.54 -28.73
N SER A 441 13.96 7.86 -27.89
CA SER A 441 12.72 7.21 -28.29
C SER A 441 11.73 8.33 -28.59
N GLY A 442 11.51 8.62 -29.88
CA GLY A 442 10.55 9.64 -30.29
C GLY A 442 9.20 9.30 -29.67
N GLY A 443 8.69 10.24 -28.84
CA GLY A 443 7.33 10.14 -28.34
C GLY A 443 6.37 9.89 -29.50
N VAL A 444 5.35 9.08 -29.29
CA VAL A 444 4.34 8.76 -30.30
C VAL A 444 3.75 10.10 -30.80
N ASP A 445 4.16 10.50 -31.98
CA ASP A 445 3.63 11.70 -32.60
C ASP A 445 2.19 11.37 -33.05
N PRO A 446 1.14 11.99 -32.48
CA PRO A 446 -0.23 11.66 -32.81
C PRO A 446 -0.64 12.06 -34.24
N GLY A 447 0.34 12.55 -35.05
CA GLY A 447 0.11 13.09 -36.40
C GLY A 447 0.46 12.17 -37.58
N SER A 448 1.07 10.99 -37.37
CA SER A 448 1.53 10.16 -38.50
C SER A 448 0.59 9.02 -38.94
N ALA A 449 -0.68 9.09 -38.60
CA ALA A 449 -1.69 8.22 -39.23
C ALA A 449 -2.27 8.91 -40.47
N GLY A 450 -1.58 8.81 -41.59
CA GLY A 450 -2.17 9.32 -42.84
C GLY A 450 -1.20 9.51 -43.97
N SER A 451 -0.97 8.51 -44.75
CA SER A 451 -1.08 8.40 -46.20
C SER A 451 -0.17 7.30 -46.76
N ALA A 452 -0.72 6.11 -46.83
CA ALA A 452 -0.26 5.13 -47.81
C ALA A 452 -0.66 5.63 -49.17
N GLY A 453 0.16 6.44 -49.80
CA GLY A 453 0.03 6.85 -51.17
C GLY A 453 0.33 5.65 -52.08
N SER A 454 -0.67 5.24 -52.86
CA SER A 454 -0.56 4.24 -53.92
C SER A 454 0.52 4.64 -54.91
N LEU A 455 1.58 3.88 -55.03
CA LEU A 455 2.46 3.91 -56.21
C LEU A 455 1.86 3.03 -57.28
N GLY A 456 1.20 3.70 -58.24
CA GLY A 456 0.76 3.09 -59.47
C GLY A 456 1.93 2.59 -60.28
N SER A 457 1.83 1.33 -60.67
CA SER A 457 2.63 0.72 -61.70
C SER A 457 2.28 1.32 -63.05
N THR A 458 3.23 1.98 -63.71
CA THR A 458 3.19 2.14 -65.17
C THR A 458 4.37 1.39 -65.75
N GLY A 459 4.06 0.24 -66.33
CA GLY A 459 4.94 -0.45 -67.25
C GLY A 459 5.05 0.32 -68.56
N SER A 460 6.23 0.36 -69.09
CA SER A 460 6.43 0.60 -70.52
C SER A 460 7.56 -0.28 -71.02
N ALA A 461 7.15 -1.25 -71.80
CA ALA A 461 8.04 -2.02 -72.67
C ALA A 461 8.46 -1.16 -73.83
N GLY A 462 9.74 -1.14 -74.14
CA GLY A 462 10.33 -0.57 -75.34
C GLY A 462 11.38 -1.51 -75.91
N SER A 463 10.97 -2.28 -76.86
CA SER A 463 11.84 -3.04 -77.76
C SER A 463 12.46 -2.12 -78.79
N LEU A 464 13.65 -2.49 -79.24
CA LEU A 464 14.26 -2.35 -80.59
C LEU A 464 15.76 -2.63 -80.38
N GLY A 465 16.36 -3.57 -81.06
CA GLY A 465 16.38 -3.76 -82.46
C GLY A 465 17.63 -3.18 -83.11
N GLY A 466 18.59 -3.99 -83.44
CA GLY A 466 19.80 -3.58 -84.06
C GLY A 466 20.94 -4.54 -83.79
#